data_50fdef828c3996f886f3eb5684ecfff7
#
_entry.id   50fdef828c3996f886f3eb5684ecfff7
#
_cell.length_a   1.000
_cell.length_b   1.000
_cell.length_c   1.000
_cell.angle_alpha   90.00
_cell.angle_beta   90.00
_cell.angle_gamma   90.00
#
_symmetry.space_group_name_H-M   'P 1'
#
loop_
_entity.id
_entity.type
_entity.pdbx_description
1 polymer ?
#
loop_
_entity_poly.entity_id
_entity_poly.type
_entity_poly.pdbx_seq_one_letter_code
_entity_poly.pdbx_strand_id
1 'polypeptide(L)'
;IRHALPYMIEKKYGRIINCTSGAFAGSDKHTNYATANAGVLGPTWSVAQEVYKFGITCNAFAPAARTRAAYELDSYIKVVGKENSPMGYSTVSIMEVSPPPEDLAPFVAYLSTEEAGNVSGSIFFLGGNSINMYGELKMEKTLVKYGDRWTVDELKKQAPGALFRGYRSPAAPGG
;
A
#
# COMPACT_ATOMS: atom_id res chain seq x y z
N ILE A 1 -10.32 13.24 -7.32
CA ILE A 1 -10.20 12.64 -8.67
C ILE A 1 -11.36 13.06 -9.55
N ARG A 2 -12.62 12.77 -9.20
CA ARG A 2 -13.82 12.98 -10.03
C ARG A 2 -13.90 14.35 -10.72
N HIS A 3 -13.61 15.44 -10.00
CA HIS A 3 -13.73 16.80 -10.53
C HIS A 3 -12.51 17.24 -11.36
N ALA A 4 -11.36 16.60 -11.22
CA ALA A 4 -10.17 16.92 -12.00
C ALA A 4 -10.12 16.15 -13.34
N LEU A 5 -10.64 14.93 -13.39
CA LEU A 5 -10.58 14.06 -14.56
C LEU A 5 -11.10 14.69 -15.86
N PRO A 6 -12.25 15.40 -15.91
CA PRO A 6 -12.73 16.00 -17.16
C PRO A 6 -11.68 16.92 -17.80
N TYR A 7 -11.03 17.77 -17.00
CA TYR A 7 -10.00 18.70 -17.49
C TYR A 7 -8.72 17.96 -17.93
N MET A 8 -8.34 16.90 -17.23
CA MET A 8 -7.18 16.07 -17.61
C MET A 8 -7.44 15.34 -18.94
N ILE A 9 -8.65 14.82 -19.13
CA ILE A 9 -9.06 14.12 -20.36
C ILE A 9 -9.06 15.09 -21.55
N GLU A 10 -9.60 16.29 -21.39
CA GLU A 10 -9.60 17.32 -22.43
C GLU A 10 -8.18 17.68 -22.85
N LYS A 11 -7.28 17.86 -21.88
CA LYS A 11 -5.87 18.18 -22.13
C LYS A 11 -5.04 16.99 -22.60
N LYS A 12 -5.57 15.77 -22.55
CA LYS A 12 -4.82 14.52 -22.77
C LYS A 12 -3.54 14.41 -21.92
N TYR A 13 -3.58 14.99 -20.73
CA TYR A 13 -2.50 15.01 -19.76
C TYR A 13 -3.05 15.09 -18.35
N GLY A 14 -2.52 14.25 -17.48
CA GLY A 14 -2.83 14.28 -16.05
C GLY A 14 -1.92 13.35 -15.26
N ARG A 15 -1.65 13.76 -14.03
CA ARG A 15 -0.88 12.97 -13.07
C ARG A 15 -1.63 12.94 -11.76
N ILE A 16 -2.08 11.75 -11.36
CA ILE A 16 -2.79 11.52 -10.10
C ILE A 16 -1.84 10.74 -9.21
N ILE A 17 -1.53 11.31 -8.07
CA ILE A 17 -0.60 10.72 -7.10
C ILE A 17 -1.29 10.70 -5.75
N ASN A 18 -1.73 9.52 -5.34
CA ASN A 18 -2.44 9.30 -4.09
C ASN A 18 -1.45 9.00 -2.96
N CYS A 19 -1.70 9.54 -1.79
CA CYS A 19 -0.94 9.19 -0.59
C CYS A 19 -1.68 8.07 0.16
N THR A 20 -0.96 7.01 0.49
CA THR A 20 -1.40 5.90 1.34
C THR A 20 -0.42 5.72 2.50
N SER A 21 -0.41 4.58 3.13
CA SER A 21 0.55 4.20 4.19
C SER A 21 0.93 2.74 4.05
N GLY A 22 2.13 2.36 4.44
CA GLY A 22 2.53 0.96 4.57
C GLY A 22 1.59 0.11 5.44
N ALA A 23 0.81 0.75 6.30
CA ALA A 23 -0.23 0.11 7.10
C ALA A 23 -1.32 -0.56 6.27
N PHE A 24 -1.45 -0.28 4.97
CA PHE A 24 -2.40 -0.97 4.09
C PHE A 24 -2.17 -2.49 4.05
N ALA A 25 -0.93 -2.93 4.26
CA ALA A 25 -0.58 -4.36 4.31
C ALA A 25 -0.92 -5.03 5.65
N GLY A 26 -1.46 -4.29 6.58
CA GLY A 26 -1.79 -4.72 7.94
C GLY A 26 -0.95 -3.97 8.99
N SER A 27 -1.59 -3.53 10.05
CA SER A 27 -0.94 -2.88 11.19
C SER A 27 -1.71 -3.24 12.46
N ASP A 28 -1.03 -3.86 13.42
CA ASP A 28 -1.63 -4.23 14.70
C ASP A 28 -2.25 -3.01 15.39
N LYS A 29 -3.44 -3.20 15.97
CA LYS A 29 -4.22 -2.16 16.68
C LYS A 29 -4.61 -0.93 15.84
N HIS A 30 -4.43 -0.97 14.51
CA HIS A 30 -4.72 0.12 13.57
C HIS A 30 -5.70 -0.29 12.47
N THR A 31 -6.67 -1.12 12.75
CA THR A 31 -7.60 -1.66 11.74
C THR A 31 -8.29 -0.56 10.92
N ASN A 32 -8.76 0.51 11.56
CA ASN A 32 -9.38 1.64 10.88
C ASN A 32 -8.41 2.38 9.96
N TYR A 33 -7.18 2.61 10.41
CA TYR A 33 -6.14 3.29 9.63
C TYR A 33 -5.68 2.41 8.45
N ALA A 34 -5.45 1.11 8.70
CA ALA A 34 -5.11 0.15 7.66
C ALA A 34 -6.22 0.05 6.60
N THR A 35 -7.50 0.00 7.03
CA THR A 35 -8.65 -0.03 6.12
C THR A 35 -8.72 1.22 5.26
N ALA A 36 -8.59 2.41 5.85
CA ALA A 36 -8.61 3.67 5.11
C ALA A 36 -7.49 3.74 4.06
N ASN A 37 -6.28 3.32 4.42
CA ASN A 37 -5.14 3.34 3.50
C ASN A 37 -5.22 2.24 2.43
N ALA A 38 -5.70 1.04 2.76
CA ALA A 38 -5.97 0.00 1.77
C ALA A 38 -7.06 0.45 0.78
N GLY A 39 -8.06 1.22 1.24
CA GLY A 39 -9.09 1.83 0.41
C GLY A 39 -8.57 2.81 -0.65
N VAL A 40 -7.32 3.26 -0.57
CA VAL A 40 -6.68 4.10 -1.59
C VAL A 40 -6.18 3.27 -2.78
N LEU A 41 -5.82 2.01 -2.57
CA LEU A 41 -5.18 1.17 -3.58
C LEU A 41 -6.15 0.78 -4.71
N GLY A 42 -7.35 0.31 -4.36
CA GLY A 42 -8.37 -0.07 -5.34
C GLY A 42 -8.71 1.07 -6.32
N PRO A 43 -9.07 2.28 -5.84
CA PRO A 43 -9.27 3.43 -6.71
C PRO A 43 -8.02 3.80 -7.53
N THR A 44 -6.81 3.66 -7.00
CA THR A 44 -5.58 3.92 -7.75
C THR A 44 -5.47 3.00 -8.96
N TRP A 45 -5.68 1.70 -8.78
CA TRP A 45 -5.62 0.72 -9.87
C TRP A 45 -6.76 0.89 -10.87
N SER A 46 -8.00 1.10 -10.39
CA SER A 46 -9.16 1.27 -11.28
C SER A 46 -9.02 2.50 -12.15
N VAL A 47 -8.71 3.65 -11.53
CA VAL A 47 -8.53 4.91 -12.27
C VAL A 47 -7.36 4.81 -13.24
N ALA A 48 -6.24 4.18 -12.85
CA ALA A 48 -5.11 3.97 -13.74
C ALA A 48 -5.52 3.27 -15.05
N GLN A 49 -6.31 2.18 -14.94
CA GLN A 49 -6.82 1.43 -16.10
C GLN A 49 -7.79 2.25 -16.96
N GLU A 50 -8.69 3.00 -16.32
CA GLU A 50 -9.72 3.79 -17.02
C GLU A 50 -9.12 4.93 -17.85
N VAL A 51 -8.07 5.59 -17.31
CA VAL A 51 -7.60 6.89 -17.84
C VAL A 51 -6.28 6.81 -18.62
N TYR A 52 -5.57 5.69 -18.60
CA TYR A 52 -4.26 5.55 -19.27
C TYR A 52 -4.31 5.89 -20.76
N LYS A 53 -5.37 5.48 -21.44
CA LYS A 53 -5.61 5.77 -22.87
C LYS A 53 -5.73 7.27 -23.19
N PHE A 54 -5.91 8.10 -22.19
CA PHE A 54 -5.99 9.57 -22.34
C PHE A 54 -4.66 10.26 -21.97
N GLY A 55 -3.56 9.51 -21.77
CA GLY A 55 -2.27 10.09 -21.36
C GLY A 55 -2.22 10.50 -19.87
N ILE A 56 -3.15 9.97 -19.06
CA ILE A 56 -3.26 10.26 -17.63
C ILE A 56 -2.72 9.07 -16.84
N THR A 57 -1.92 9.32 -15.83
CA THR A 57 -1.43 8.28 -14.91
C THR A 57 -2.04 8.43 -13.53
N CYS A 58 -2.21 7.30 -12.82
CA CYS A 58 -2.67 7.26 -11.45
C CYS A 58 -1.79 6.30 -10.65
N ASN A 59 -1.08 6.82 -9.66
CA ASN A 59 -0.17 6.05 -8.81
C ASN A 59 -0.43 6.36 -7.34
N ALA A 60 0.11 5.56 -6.44
CA ALA A 60 0.09 5.86 -5.03
C ALA A 60 1.47 5.68 -4.39
N PHE A 61 1.71 6.36 -3.28
CA PHE A 61 2.90 6.16 -2.47
C PHE A 61 2.57 6.10 -0.99
N ALA A 62 3.32 5.27 -0.28
CA ALA A 62 3.31 5.12 1.18
C ALA A 62 4.59 5.77 1.72
N PRO A 63 4.52 6.94 2.36
CA PRO A 63 5.69 7.61 2.88
C PRO A 63 6.10 7.09 4.26
N ALA A 64 7.41 7.06 4.52
CA ALA A 64 7.97 7.04 5.86
C ALA A 64 8.83 8.30 6.02
N ALA A 65 8.32 9.29 6.74
CA ALA A 65 8.98 10.57 6.93
C ALA A 65 8.83 11.04 8.38
N ARG A 66 9.86 11.75 8.86
CA ARG A 66 9.88 12.38 10.16
C ARG A 66 9.06 13.67 10.14
N THR A 67 7.79 13.56 10.51
CA THR A 67 6.85 14.67 10.54
C THR A 67 6.41 14.98 11.97
N ARG A 68 5.62 16.03 12.15
CA ARG A 68 5.00 16.37 13.44
C ARG A 68 4.22 15.19 14.03
N ALA A 69 3.57 14.38 13.22
CA ALA A 69 2.84 13.19 13.68
C ALA A 69 3.75 12.19 14.42
N ALA A 70 5.01 12.06 14.04
CA ALA A 70 5.97 11.20 14.75
C ALA A 70 6.27 11.72 16.17
N TYR A 71 6.38 13.04 16.35
CA TYR A 71 6.58 13.65 17.68
C TYR A 71 5.33 13.53 18.56
N GLU A 72 4.15 13.69 17.98
CA GLU A 72 2.88 13.53 18.70
C GLU A 72 2.70 12.08 19.16
N LEU A 73 3.04 11.11 18.32
CA LEU A 73 3.00 9.69 18.65
C LEU A 73 4.02 9.35 19.76
N ASP A 74 5.24 9.88 19.71
CA ASP A 74 6.25 9.68 20.74
C ASP A 74 5.78 10.22 22.09
N SER A 75 5.16 11.41 22.09
CA SER A 75 4.58 12.01 23.27
C SER A 75 3.45 11.17 23.85
N TYR A 76 2.58 10.64 23.00
CA TYR A 76 1.51 9.73 23.39
C TYR A 76 2.06 8.45 24.03
N ILE A 77 3.06 7.81 23.42
CA ILE A 77 3.69 6.59 23.95
C ILE A 77 4.36 6.80 25.30
N LYS A 78 4.97 7.97 25.53
CA LYS A 78 5.53 8.31 26.84
C LYS A 78 4.47 8.35 27.96
N VAL A 79 3.23 8.69 27.61
CA VAL A 79 2.11 8.76 28.56
C VAL A 79 1.46 7.38 28.79
N VAL A 80 1.22 6.61 27.71
CA VAL A 80 0.45 5.37 27.81
C VAL A 80 1.32 4.11 27.99
N GLY A 81 2.62 4.22 27.83
CA GLY A 81 3.56 3.10 27.83
C GLY A 81 3.68 2.41 26.45
N LYS A 82 4.86 1.83 26.19
CA LYS A 82 5.16 1.17 24.93
C LYS A 82 4.26 -0.05 24.66
N GLU A 83 3.90 -0.76 25.71
CA GLU A 83 3.03 -1.95 25.69
C GLU A 83 1.61 -1.62 25.23
N ASN A 84 1.18 -0.37 25.43
CA ASN A 84 -0.12 0.14 25.03
C ASN A 84 -0.07 0.93 23.70
N SER A 85 1.12 1.04 23.12
CA SER A 85 1.29 1.72 21.83
C SER A 85 0.53 0.99 20.73
N PRO A 86 -0.26 1.72 19.94
CA PRO A 86 -0.99 1.11 18.83
C PRO A 86 -0.09 0.47 17.78
N MET A 87 1.18 0.84 17.68
CA MET A 87 2.08 0.36 16.61
C MET A 87 3.08 -0.72 17.03
N GLY A 88 3.20 -1.05 18.31
CA GLY A 88 4.22 -2.01 18.76
C GLY A 88 5.68 -1.61 18.50
N TYR A 89 5.90 -0.51 17.78
CA TYR A 89 7.21 -0.01 17.42
C TYR A 89 7.74 0.96 18.48
N SER A 90 9.03 0.91 18.70
CA SER A 90 9.73 2.04 19.32
C SER A 90 9.67 3.21 18.34
N THR A 91 8.92 4.25 18.65
CA THR A 91 8.88 5.50 17.87
C THR A 91 10.24 6.14 17.72
N VAL A 92 11.13 5.93 18.68
CA VAL A 92 12.52 6.36 18.61
C VAL A 92 13.19 5.83 17.35
N SER A 93 12.98 4.55 17.00
CA SER A 93 13.59 3.98 15.79
C SER A 93 13.00 4.54 14.50
N ILE A 94 11.70 4.86 14.46
CA ILE A 94 11.09 5.47 13.28
C ILE A 94 11.59 6.92 13.12
N MET A 95 11.69 7.67 14.21
CA MET A 95 12.17 9.05 14.18
C MET A 95 13.65 9.17 13.81
N GLU A 96 14.48 8.21 14.27
CA GLU A 96 15.92 8.22 14.00
C GLU A 96 16.26 7.82 12.57
N VAL A 97 15.48 6.89 11.98
CA VAL A 97 15.76 6.36 10.64
C VAL A 97 14.91 6.98 9.52
N SER A 98 13.85 7.71 9.86
CA SER A 98 13.01 8.35 8.84
C SER A 98 13.63 9.67 8.36
N PRO A 99 13.67 9.89 7.04
CA PRO A 99 14.16 11.12 6.47
C PRO A 99 13.22 12.30 6.78
N PRO A 100 13.67 13.54 6.62
CA PRO A 100 12.78 14.67 6.55
C PRO A 100 11.82 14.53 5.35
N PRO A 101 10.61 15.12 5.40
CA PRO A 101 9.62 15.01 4.32
C PRO A 101 10.15 15.50 2.96
N GLU A 102 11.06 16.47 2.99
CA GLU A 102 11.66 17.06 1.80
C GLU A 102 12.42 16.04 0.95
N ASP A 103 12.97 15.00 1.55
CA ASP A 103 13.71 13.95 0.84
C ASP A 103 12.80 13.06 -0.01
N LEU A 104 11.49 13.04 0.27
CA LEU A 104 10.51 12.28 -0.50
C LEU A 104 9.99 13.07 -1.71
N ALA A 105 10.06 14.40 -1.64
CA ALA A 105 9.47 15.28 -2.64
C ALA A 105 10.03 15.08 -4.07
N PRO A 106 11.33 14.83 -4.30
CA PRO A 106 11.87 14.62 -5.63
C PRO A 106 11.21 13.48 -6.40
N PHE A 107 10.91 12.36 -5.73
CA PHE A 107 10.25 11.24 -6.41
C PHE A 107 8.77 11.54 -6.73
N VAL A 108 8.07 12.22 -5.84
CA VAL A 108 6.69 12.65 -6.09
C VAL A 108 6.66 13.66 -7.25
N ALA A 109 7.62 14.58 -7.29
CA ALA A 109 7.79 15.51 -8.40
C ALA A 109 8.10 14.78 -9.72
N TYR A 110 8.99 13.77 -9.69
CA TYR A 110 9.28 12.95 -10.88
C TYR A 110 8.02 12.27 -11.43
N LEU A 111 7.18 11.69 -10.58
CA LEU A 111 5.91 11.09 -11.01
C LEU A 111 4.94 12.10 -11.64
N SER A 112 5.17 13.40 -11.45
CA SER A 112 4.38 14.47 -12.03
C SER A 112 4.87 14.91 -13.41
N THR A 113 6.03 14.42 -13.87
CA THR A 113 6.66 14.80 -15.15
C THR A 113 6.10 14.02 -16.34
N GLU A 114 6.49 14.41 -17.54
CA GLU A 114 6.15 13.70 -18.78
C GLU A 114 6.91 12.37 -18.89
N GLU A 115 8.15 12.32 -18.38
CA GLU A 115 9.01 11.13 -18.39
C GLU A 115 8.42 9.96 -17.60
N ALA A 116 7.57 10.23 -16.61
CA ALA A 116 6.84 9.22 -15.87
C ALA A 116 5.51 8.81 -16.53
N GLY A 117 5.27 9.18 -17.78
CA GLY A 117 4.00 8.92 -18.47
C GLY A 117 3.68 7.44 -18.71
N ASN A 118 4.65 6.56 -18.62
CA ASN A 118 4.50 5.11 -18.69
C ASN A 118 4.32 4.43 -17.31
N VAL A 119 4.39 5.19 -16.22
CA VAL A 119 4.24 4.68 -14.85
C VAL A 119 2.80 4.95 -14.39
N SER A 120 1.96 3.91 -14.35
CA SER A 120 0.56 4.03 -13.92
C SER A 120 0.09 2.74 -13.25
N GLY A 121 -0.73 2.87 -12.21
CA GLY A 121 -1.21 1.75 -11.41
C GLY A 121 -0.18 1.20 -10.42
N SER A 122 0.91 1.92 -10.21
CA SER A 122 2.00 1.48 -9.33
C SER A 122 1.85 2.04 -7.93
N ILE A 123 2.27 1.24 -6.96
CA ILE A 123 2.29 1.60 -5.54
C ILE A 123 3.75 1.61 -5.09
N PHE A 124 4.17 2.71 -4.47
CA PHE A 124 5.55 2.89 -4.02
C PHE A 124 5.62 3.01 -2.51
N PHE A 125 6.71 2.54 -1.93
CA PHE A 125 7.10 2.89 -0.56
C PHE A 125 8.33 3.79 -0.62
N LEU A 126 8.22 4.95 0.02
CA LEU A 126 9.28 5.96 0.08
C LEU A 126 9.76 6.07 1.52
N GLY A 127 11.01 5.70 1.78
CA GLY A 127 11.56 5.79 3.12
C GLY A 127 13.08 5.71 3.15
N GLY A 128 13.70 6.54 3.96
CA GLY A 128 15.15 6.69 3.94
C GLY A 128 15.63 7.15 2.56
N ASN A 129 16.73 6.59 2.11
CA ASN A 129 17.27 6.81 0.77
C ASN A 129 16.74 5.78 -0.25
N SER A 130 15.60 5.13 0.06
CA SER A 130 15.07 4.06 -0.78
C SER A 130 13.72 4.41 -1.39
N ILE A 131 13.58 4.05 -2.65
CA ILE A 131 12.33 4.06 -3.39
C ILE A 131 12.05 2.61 -3.75
N ASN A 132 10.97 2.07 -3.22
CA ASN A 132 10.58 0.69 -3.44
C ASN A 132 9.23 0.65 -4.16
N MET A 133 9.08 -0.26 -5.09
CA MET A 133 7.83 -0.50 -5.79
C MET A 133 7.23 -1.82 -5.27
N TYR A 134 5.96 -1.78 -4.85
CA TYR A 134 5.24 -3.00 -4.51
C TYR A 134 4.97 -3.84 -5.76
N GLY A 135 5.06 -5.14 -5.62
CA GLY A 135 4.70 -6.07 -6.69
C GLY A 135 3.20 -6.06 -6.99
N GLU A 136 2.85 -6.56 -8.15
CA GLU A 136 1.44 -6.74 -8.54
C GLU A 136 0.76 -7.81 -7.67
N LEU A 137 -0.54 -7.61 -7.40
CA LEU A 137 -1.38 -8.66 -6.83
C LEU A 137 -1.56 -9.78 -7.86
N LYS A 138 -1.06 -10.97 -7.53
CA LYS A 138 -1.15 -12.17 -8.39
C LYS A 138 -1.81 -13.31 -7.62
N MET A 139 -2.57 -14.12 -8.34
CA MET A 139 -3.00 -15.41 -7.82
C MET A 139 -1.82 -16.38 -7.88
N GLU A 140 -1.26 -16.71 -6.72
CA GLU A 140 -0.08 -17.60 -6.63
C GLU A 140 -0.43 -19.07 -6.81
N LYS A 141 -1.62 -19.45 -6.36
CA LYS A 141 -2.06 -20.85 -6.37
C LYS A 141 -3.53 -20.94 -6.72
N THR A 142 -3.87 -21.98 -7.45
CA THR A 142 -5.25 -22.26 -7.87
C THR A 142 -5.57 -23.72 -7.63
N LEU A 143 -6.75 -23.98 -7.08
CA LEU A 143 -7.34 -25.30 -6.97
C LEU A 143 -8.63 -25.32 -7.78
N VAL A 144 -8.69 -26.18 -8.80
CA VAL A 144 -9.81 -26.26 -9.73
C VAL A 144 -10.51 -27.62 -9.59
N LYS A 145 -11.82 -27.62 -9.57
CA LYS A 145 -12.67 -28.81 -9.73
C LYS A 145 -13.56 -28.59 -10.95
N TYR A 146 -13.59 -29.55 -11.82
CA TYR A 146 -14.49 -29.56 -12.98
C TYR A 146 -15.76 -30.32 -12.61
N GLY A 147 -16.93 -29.80 -12.97
CA GLY A 147 -18.23 -30.39 -12.71
C GLY A 147 -18.92 -29.82 -11.48
N ASP A 148 -19.17 -30.65 -10.48
CA ASP A 148 -19.94 -30.26 -9.29
C ASP A 148 -19.26 -29.28 -8.37
N ARG A 149 -20.02 -28.75 -7.39
CA ARG A 149 -19.53 -27.87 -6.34
C ARG A 149 -18.53 -28.58 -5.44
N TRP A 150 -17.59 -27.82 -4.88
CA TRP A 150 -16.74 -28.30 -3.80
C TRP A 150 -17.53 -28.65 -2.55
N THR A 151 -17.25 -29.78 -1.98
CA THR A 151 -17.69 -30.11 -0.63
C THR A 151 -16.60 -29.77 0.38
N VAL A 152 -17.00 -29.57 1.65
CA VAL A 152 -16.03 -29.30 2.72
C VAL A 152 -15.04 -30.45 2.88
N ASP A 153 -15.50 -31.70 2.76
CA ASP A 153 -14.64 -32.87 2.95
C ASP A 153 -13.62 -33.05 1.81
N GLU A 154 -13.98 -32.69 0.59
CA GLU A 154 -13.02 -32.62 -0.52
C GLU A 154 -11.96 -31.53 -0.28
N LEU A 155 -12.38 -30.34 0.17
CA LEU A 155 -11.46 -29.26 0.48
C LEU A 155 -10.52 -29.60 1.63
N LYS A 156 -11.00 -30.24 2.71
CA LYS A 156 -10.13 -30.75 3.79
C LYS A 156 -9.03 -31.67 3.28
N LYS A 157 -9.29 -32.48 2.27
CA LYS A 157 -8.32 -33.42 1.69
C LYS A 157 -7.36 -32.74 0.72
N GLN A 158 -7.84 -31.84 -0.10
CA GLN A 158 -7.09 -31.32 -1.26
C GLN A 158 -6.40 -29.97 -0.99
N ALA A 159 -7.07 -29.05 -0.26
CA ALA A 159 -6.55 -27.70 -0.06
C ALA A 159 -5.20 -27.67 0.68
N PRO A 160 -4.92 -28.48 1.72
CA PRO A 160 -3.62 -28.46 2.39
C PRO A 160 -2.44 -28.75 1.47
N GLY A 161 -2.60 -29.70 0.55
CA GLY A 161 -1.53 -30.09 -0.39
C GLY A 161 -1.40 -29.16 -1.60
N ALA A 162 -2.46 -28.46 -1.97
CA ALA A 162 -2.50 -27.59 -3.14
C ALA A 162 -2.35 -26.11 -2.76
N LEU A 163 -3.39 -25.52 -2.15
CA LEU A 163 -3.40 -24.10 -1.84
C LEU A 163 -2.46 -23.71 -0.70
N PHE A 164 -2.39 -24.57 0.34
CA PHE A 164 -1.68 -24.24 1.58
C PHE A 164 -0.31 -24.91 1.70
N ARG A 165 0.17 -25.59 0.67
CA ARG A 165 1.53 -26.14 0.68
C ARG A 165 2.57 -25.03 0.83
N GLY A 166 3.33 -25.03 1.93
CA GLY A 166 4.33 -24.01 2.25
C GLY A 166 3.74 -22.67 2.71
N TYR A 167 2.42 -22.59 2.92
CA TYR A 167 1.80 -21.38 3.44
C TYR A 167 2.23 -21.13 4.88
N ARG A 168 2.62 -19.90 5.16
CA ARG A 168 2.81 -19.39 6.52
C ARG A 168 1.86 -18.21 6.73
N SER A 169 1.16 -18.22 7.84
CA SER A 169 0.28 -17.09 8.18
C SER A 169 1.13 -15.84 8.47
N PRO A 170 0.86 -14.70 7.85
CA PRO A 170 1.54 -13.45 8.20
C PRO A 170 1.26 -13.00 9.65
N ALA A 171 0.24 -13.57 10.30
CA ALA A 171 -0.09 -13.31 11.70
C ALA A 171 0.62 -14.27 12.67
N ALA A 172 1.35 -15.28 12.17
CA ALA A 172 2.07 -16.20 13.03
C ALA A 172 3.37 -15.57 13.58
N PRO A 173 3.74 -15.85 14.84
CA PRO A 173 5.02 -15.38 15.37
C PRO A 173 6.17 -15.83 14.47
N GLY A 174 7.00 -14.89 13.99
CA GLY A 174 8.12 -15.15 13.08
C GLY A 174 7.73 -15.44 11.63
N GLY A 175 6.51 -15.06 11.21
CA GLY A 175 6.05 -15.08 9.82
C GLY A 175 6.54 -13.87 9.01
#